data_c1735a38e6bdca7986d1c7aa70afc287
#
_entry.id   c1735a38e6bdca7986d1c7aa70afc287
#
_cell.length_a   1.000
_cell.length_b   1.000
_cell.length_c   1.000
_cell.angle_alpha   90.00
_cell.angle_beta   90.00
_cell.angle_gamma   90.00
#
_symmetry.space_group_name_H-M   'P 1'
#
loop_
_entity.id
_entity.type
_entity.pdbx_description
1 polymer ?
#
loop_
_entity_poly.entity_id
_entity_poly.type
_entity_poly.pdbx_seq_one_letter_code
_entity_poly.pdbx_strand_id
1 'polypeptide(L)'
;MTQRNILVADPQHSRGADMEGKPRTVVNVAVGILMRADGHYLLTTRPSDKDYGGYWEFPGGKLEIGETVEQALRRELQEEIGITIGQAYNLRVDMVDYPHALVRLHFCKVLDWAGELTMREGQDFVWTQLPCQASPILPGTLPVLAWLENVPADHNDAA
;
A
#
# COMPACT_ATOMS: atom_id res chain seq x y z
N MET A 1 -1.07 25.81 5.09
CA MET A 1 -1.09 24.44 4.54
C MET A 1 0.32 23.97 4.34
N THR A 2 0.67 22.93 5.04
CA THR A 2 1.99 22.31 4.86
C THR A 2 2.03 21.63 3.49
N GLN A 3 2.98 22.02 2.66
CA GLN A 3 3.25 21.27 1.45
C GLN A 3 3.66 19.85 1.85
N ARG A 4 2.89 18.87 1.39
CA ARG A 4 3.26 17.47 1.60
C ARG A 4 4.47 17.16 0.73
N ASN A 5 5.51 16.65 1.35
CA ASN A 5 6.67 16.19 0.61
C ASN A 5 6.27 14.98 -0.22
N ILE A 6 6.61 15.04 -1.51
CA ILE A 6 6.42 13.92 -2.41
C ILE A 6 7.68 13.07 -2.35
N LEU A 7 7.51 11.79 -2.02
CA LEU A 7 8.61 10.84 -2.10
C LEU A 7 8.93 10.56 -3.56
N VAL A 8 10.17 10.76 -3.96
CA VAL A 8 10.64 10.42 -5.30
C VAL A 8 11.29 9.05 -5.24
N ALA A 9 10.66 8.07 -5.86
CA ALA A 9 11.09 6.67 -5.79
C ALA A 9 12.42 6.43 -6.50
N ASP A 10 12.62 7.11 -7.64
CA ASP A 10 13.86 7.04 -8.40
C ASP A 10 14.23 8.46 -8.88
N PRO A 11 15.10 9.17 -8.14
CA PRO A 11 15.44 10.56 -8.48
C PRO A 11 16.03 10.75 -9.88
N GLN A 12 16.66 9.73 -10.44
CA GLN A 12 17.24 9.81 -11.79
C GLN A 12 16.20 9.70 -12.89
N HIS A 13 15.03 9.16 -12.57
CA HIS A 13 13.96 8.91 -13.54
C HIS A 13 12.65 9.60 -13.15
N SER A 14 12.68 10.48 -12.15
CA SER A 14 11.50 11.22 -11.73
C SER A 14 11.03 12.16 -12.85
N ARG A 15 9.73 12.19 -13.05
CA ARG A 15 9.10 13.05 -14.04
C ARG A 15 7.94 13.78 -13.39
N GLY A 16 8.16 15.04 -13.00
CA GLY A 16 7.07 15.87 -12.52
C GLY A 16 6.00 16.14 -13.58
N ALA A 17 6.31 15.84 -14.84
CA ALA A 17 5.42 15.98 -16.00
C ALA A 17 5.49 14.74 -16.86
N ASP A 18 4.45 14.53 -17.69
CA ASP A 18 4.45 13.46 -18.68
C ASP A 18 5.44 13.78 -19.84
N MET A 19 5.53 12.88 -20.82
CA MET A 19 6.47 13.03 -21.94
C MET A 19 6.15 14.23 -22.84
N GLU A 20 4.94 14.78 -22.74
CA GLU A 20 4.51 15.97 -23.50
C GLU A 20 4.64 17.26 -22.69
N GLY A 21 5.20 17.20 -21.47
CA GLY A 21 5.37 18.35 -20.60
C GLY A 21 4.15 18.73 -19.76
N LYS A 22 3.10 17.92 -19.80
CA LYS A 22 1.90 18.15 -18.97
C LYS A 22 2.09 17.57 -17.58
N PRO A 23 1.47 18.16 -16.53
CA PRO A 23 1.48 17.56 -15.20
C PRO A 23 0.91 16.14 -15.24
N ARG A 24 1.55 15.23 -14.53
CA ARG A 24 1.11 13.83 -14.49
C ARG A 24 -0.20 13.71 -13.73
N THR A 25 -1.11 12.90 -14.24
CA THR A 25 -2.36 12.56 -13.54
C THR A 25 -2.03 11.72 -12.31
N VAL A 26 -2.61 12.10 -11.17
CA VAL A 26 -2.45 11.34 -9.93
C VAL A 26 -3.33 10.10 -9.97
N VAL A 27 -2.73 8.95 -9.67
CA VAL A 27 -3.43 7.68 -9.54
C VAL A 27 -3.66 7.42 -8.05
N ASN A 28 -4.92 7.28 -7.64
CA ASN A 28 -5.28 6.94 -6.27
C ASN A 28 -5.25 5.43 -6.07
N VAL A 29 -4.60 4.99 -4.98
CA VAL A 29 -4.41 3.59 -4.65
C VAL A 29 -4.84 3.37 -3.21
N ALA A 30 -5.70 2.38 -2.98
CA ALA A 30 -6.10 1.95 -1.65
C ALA A 30 -5.14 0.85 -1.19
N VAL A 31 -4.60 0.98 0.01
CA VAL A 31 -3.59 0.07 0.54
C VAL A 31 -4.03 -0.43 1.92
N GLY A 32 -4.00 -1.74 2.13
CA GLY A 32 -4.42 -2.36 3.37
C GLY A 32 -3.25 -2.79 4.24
N ILE A 33 -3.19 -2.25 5.45
CA ILE A 33 -2.26 -2.71 6.48
C ILE A 33 -3.05 -3.69 7.35
N LEU A 34 -2.99 -4.97 6.99
CA LEU A 34 -3.65 -6.04 7.73
C LEU A 34 -2.76 -6.44 8.90
N MET A 35 -3.30 -6.32 10.10
CA MET A 35 -2.54 -6.64 11.31
C MET A 35 -3.25 -7.72 12.09
N ARG A 36 -2.52 -8.80 12.39
CA ARG A 36 -3.00 -9.86 13.27
C ARG A 36 -2.92 -9.42 14.73
N ALA A 37 -3.64 -10.14 15.58
CA ALA A 37 -3.64 -9.87 17.03
C ALA A 37 -2.24 -9.97 17.65
N ASP A 38 -1.34 -10.76 17.05
CA ASP A 38 0.04 -10.90 17.54
C ASP A 38 0.98 -9.79 17.05
N GLY A 39 0.45 -8.79 16.33
CA GLY A 39 1.22 -7.65 15.85
C GLY A 39 1.94 -7.85 14.54
N HIS A 40 1.73 -8.97 13.85
CA HIS A 40 2.30 -9.19 12.52
C HIS A 40 1.48 -8.50 11.44
N TYR A 41 2.17 -7.96 10.44
CA TYR A 41 1.57 -7.30 9.27
C TYR A 41 1.72 -8.17 8.04
N LEU A 42 0.75 -8.10 7.14
CA LEU A 42 0.79 -8.84 5.87
C LEU A 42 1.50 -8.02 4.79
N LEU A 43 2.52 -8.60 4.20
CA LEU A 43 3.14 -8.09 2.98
C LEU A 43 2.97 -9.11 1.86
N THR A 44 2.83 -8.62 0.64
CA THR A 44 2.76 -9.46 -0.56
C THR A 44 3.77 -8.96 -1.58
N THR A 45 4.17 -9.85 -2.51
CA THR A 45 5.05 -9.42 -3.61
C THR A 45 4.22 -8.89 -4.77
N ARG A 46 4.78 -7.91 -5.47
CA ARG A 46 4.18 -7.43 -6.72
C ARG A 46 4.33 -8.52 -7.79
N PRO A 47 3.29 -8.72 -8.64
CA PRO A 47 3.40 -9.68 -9.74
C PRO A 47 4.61 -9.41 -10.62
N SER A 48 5.22 -10.47 -11.15
CA SER A 48 6.48 -10.37 -11.92
C SER A 48 6.35 -9.59 -13.22
N ASP A 49 5.13 -9.46 -13.76
CA ASP A 49 4.85 -8.70 -14.99
C ASP A 49 4.57 -7.21 -14.75
N LYS A 50 4.59 -6.77 -13.50
CA LYS A 50 4.37 -5.36 -13.11
C LYS A 50 5.71 -4.65 -12.89
N ASP A 51 5.66 -3.31 -12.91
CA ASP A 51 6.79 -2.50 -12.47
C ASP A 51 7.16 -2.90 -11.04
N TYR A 52 8.45 -2.99 -10.77
CA TYR A 52 8.96 -3.46 -9.47
C TYR A 52 8.49 -4.88 -9.12
N GLY A 53 8.33 -5.75 -10.12
CA GLY A 53 7.95 -7.15 -9.89
C GLY A 53 8.85 -7.82 -8.86
N GLY A 54 8.26 -8.56 -7.92
CA GLY A 54 8.99 -9.23 -6.85
C GLY A 54 9.27 -8.37 -5.61
N TYR A 55 9.06 -7.06 -5.68
CA TYR A 55 9.18 -6.20 -4.49
C TYR A 55 8.02 -6.43 -3.54
N TRP A 56 8.30 -6.30 -2.25
CA TRP A 56 7.31 -6.48 -1.19
C TRP A 56 6.57 -5.17 -0.91
N GLU A 57 5.27 -5.28 -0.70
CA GLU A 57 4.38 -4.14 -0.43
C GLU A 57 3.19 -4.60 0.43
N PHE A 58 2.45 -3.64 0.97
CA PHE A 58 1.14 -3.93 1.52
C PHE A 58 0.16 -4.18 0.38
N PRO A 59 -0.80 -5.11 0.53
CA PRO A 59 -1.77 -5.41 -0.54
C PRO A 59 -2.74 -4.27 -0.76
N GLY A 60 -3.23 -4.16 -1.98
CA GLY A 60 -4.22 -3.14 -2.37
C GLY A 60 -4.22 -2.91 -3.86
N GLY A 61 -4.84 -1.84 -4.30
CA GLY A 61 -4.91 -1.53 -5.71
C GLY A 61 -5.60 -0.20 -6.01
N LYS A 62 -5.67 0.10 -7.30
CA LYS A 62 -6.18 1.38 -7.80
C LYS A 62 -7.67 1.53 -7.57
N LEU A 63 -8.10 2.77 -7.25
CA LEU A 63 -9.51 3.10 -7.22
C LEU A 63 -10.07 3.12 -8.63
N GLU A 64 -11.26 2.56 -8.80
CA GLU A 64 -12.05 2.73 -10.01
C GLU A 64 -12.88 4.01 -9.91
N ILE A 65 -13.36 4.49 -11.04
CA ILE A 65 -14.18 5.71 -11.10
C ILE A 65 -15.39 5.55 -10.19
N GLY A 66 -15.59 6.53 -9.29
CA GLY A 66 -16.72 6.54 -8.37
C GLY A 66 -16.53 5.73 -7.09
N GLU A 67 -15.40 5.02 -6.95
CA GLU A 67 -15.14 4.27 -5.72
C GLU A 67 -14.57 5.17 -4.62
N THR A 68 -15.00 4.92 -3.39
CA THR A 68 -14.29 5.41 -2.21
C THR A 68 -13.04 4.55 -1.97
N VAL A 69 -12.13 5.04 -1.14
CA VAL A 69 -10.94 4.28 -0.75
C VAL A 69 -11.34 2.94 -0.11
N GLU A 70 -12.32 2.95 0.80
CA GLU A 70 -12.76 1.71 1.46
C GLU A 70 -13.38 0.72 0.46
N GLN A 71 -14.19 1.20 -0.47
CA GLN A 71 -14.79 0.35 -1.50
C GLN A 71 -13.72 -0.29 -2.38
N ALA A 72 -12.73 0.49 -2.81
CA ALA A 72 -11.64 -0.01 -3.62
C ALA A 72 -10.82 -1.05 -2.87
N LEU A 73 -10.49 -0.76 -1.60
CA LEU A 73 -9.72 -1.70 -0.78
C LEU A 73 -10.47 -3.02 -0.61
N ARG A 74 -11.77 -2.96 -0.31
CA ARG A 74 -12.61 -4.15 -0.14
C ARG A 74 -12.62 -5.00 -1.41
N ARG A 75 -12.81 -4.36 -2.56
CA ARG A 75 -12.81 -5.02 -3.86
C ARG A 75 -11.45 -5.63 -4.18
N GLU A 76 -10.39 -4.86 -4.04
CA GLU A 76 -9.03 -5.30 -4.39
C GLU A 76 -8.58 -6.49 -3.52
N LEU A 77 -8.83 -6.45 -2.22
CA LEU A 77 -8.42 -7.54 -1.35
C LEU A 77 -9.25 -8.81 -1.60
N GLN A 78 -10.50 -8.66 -2.00
CA GLN A 78 -11.30 -9.80 -2.44
C GLN A 78 -10.75 -10.39 -3.73
N GLU A 79 -10.41 -9.56 -4.71
CA GLU A 79 -9.90 -10.02 -6.00
C GLU A 79 -8.50 -10.62 -5.89
N GLU A 80 -7.60 -9.98 -5.15
CA GLU A 80 -6.19 -10.38 -5.11
C GLU A 80 -5.89 -11.50 -4.14
N ILE A 81 -6.48 -11.46 -2.95
CA ILE A 81 -6.13 -12.39 -1.87
C ILE A 81 -7.32 -13.12 -1.25
N GLY A 82 -8.52 -12.94 -1.80
CA GLY A 82 -9.67 -13.79 -1.48
C GLY A 82 -10.32 -13.55 -0.13
N ILE A 83 -10.10 -12.40 0.50
CA ILE A 83 -10.67 -12.09 1.81
C ILE A 83 -11.72 -10.99 1.72
N THR A 84 -12.65 -11.01 2.68
CA THR A 84 -13.62 -9.94 2.87
C THR A 84 -13.27 -9.19 4.14
N ILE A 85 -12.81 -7.95 3.99
CA ILE A 85 -12.36 -7.17 5.13
C ILE A 85 -13.54 -6.61 5.92
N GLY A 86 -13.33 -6.45 7.22
CA GLY A 86 -14.22 -5.71 8.08
C GLY A 86 -14.02 -4.20 7.89
N GLN A 87 -13.97 -3.45 8.98
CA GLN A 87 -13.79 -2.00 8.89
C GLN A 87 -12.36 -1.65 8.51
N ALA A 88 -12.21 -0.62 7.66
CA ALA A 88 -10.92 -0.06 7.29
C ALA A 88 -10.80 1.34 7.91
N TYR A 89 -9.67 1.59 8.59
CA TYR A 89 -9.41 2.86 9.26
C TYR A 89 -8.32 3.62 8.51
N ASN A 90 -8.64 4.84 8.07
CA ASN A 90 -7.63 5.68 7.38
C ASN A 90 -6.50 6.04 8.34
N LEU A 91 -5.26 5.73 7.96
CA LEU A 91 -4.09 6.04 8.76
C LEU A 91 -3.31 7.23 8.23
N ARG A 92 -2.98 7.21 6.95
CA ARG A 92 -2.19 8.28 6.32
C ARG A 92 -2.30 8.22 4.81
N VAL A 93 -1.93 9.32 4.17
CA VAL A 93 -1.90 9.43 2.72
C VAL A 93 -0.51 9.92 2.31
N ASP A 94 0.14 9.19 1.43
CA ASP A 94 1.45 9.53 0.90
C ASP A 94 1.40 9.74 -0.60
N MET A 95 2.16 10.74 -1.10
CA MET A 95 2.38 10.91 -2.53
C MET A 95 3.73 10.30 -2.88
N VAL A 96 3.75 9.48 -3.92
CA VAL A 96 4.99 8.86 -4.41
C VAL A 96 5.11 9.07 -5.91
N ASP A 97 6.25 9.60 -6.33
CA ASP A 97 6.59 9.80 -7.74
C ASP A 97 7.44 8.62 -8.19
N TYR A 98 6.78 7.67 -8.85
CA TYR A 98 7.47 6.56 -9.53
C TYR A 98 7.74 6.94 -10.98
N PRO A 99 8.74 6.32 -11.63
CA PRO A 99 8.97 6.56 -13.05
C PRO A 99 7.74 6.28 -13.92
N HIS A 100 6.94 5.30 -13.55
CA HIS A 100 5.77 4.87 -14.31
C HIS A 100 4.46 5.55 -13.92
N ALA A 101 4.38 6.14 -12.71
CA ALA A 101 3.13 6.74 -12.23
C ALA A 101 3.36 7.65 -11.03
N LEU A 102 2.58 8.72 -10.97
CA LEU A 102 2.48 9.54 -9.75
C LEU A 102 1.28 9.01 -8.97
N VAL A 103 1.52 8.48 -7.76
CA VAL A 103 0.48 7.81 -7.00
C VAL A 103 0.20 8.51 -5.68
N ARG A 104 -1.06 8.45 -5.27
CA ARG A 104 -1.48 8.82 -3.93
C ARG A 104 -1.89 7.55 -3.22
N LEU A 105 -1.10 7.15 -2.22
CA LEU A 105 -1.32 5.93 -1.46
C LEU A 105 -2.16 6.24 -0.23
N HIS A 106 -3.33 5.63 -0.15
CA HIS A 106 -4.24 5.75 0.99
C HIS A 106 -4.07 4.51 1.86
N PHE A 107 -3.31 4.64 2.93
CA PHE A 107 -3.04 3.53 3.85
C PHE A 107 -4.16 3.39 4.86
N CYS A 108 -4.75 2.20 4.91
CA CYS A 108 -5.85 1.88 5.81
C CYS A 108 -5.47 0.69 6.70
N LYS A 109 -5.76 0.81 7.99
CA LYS A 109 -5.57 -0.28 8.94
C LYS A 109 -6.77 -1.21 8.89
N VAL A 110 -6.52 -2.51 8.82
CA VAL A 110 -7.55 -3.55 8.80
C VAL A 110 -7.21 -4.58 9.88
N LEU A 111 -8.09 -4.76 10.85
CA LEU A 111 -7.86 -5.64 12.00
C LEU A 111 -8.65 -6.94 11.93
N ASP A 112 -9.70 -6.99 11.12
CA ASP A 112 -10.52 -8.18 11.00
C ASP A 112 -10.94 -8.42 9.55
N TRP A 113 -11.02 -9.67 9.18
CA TRP A 113 -11.44 -10.11 7.86
C TRP A 113 -11.97 -11.54 7.94
N ALA A 114 -12.78 -11.92 6.96
CA ALA A 114 -13.29 -13.28 6.79
C ALA A 114 -12.63 -13.93 5.57
N GLY A 115 -12.48 -15.24 5.63
CA GLY A 115 -11.92 -16.04 4.54
C GLY A 115 -10.44 -16.35 4.75
N GLU A 116 -9.94 -17.30 3.98
CA GLU A 116 -8.54 -17.69 3.99
C GLU A 116 -7.78 -16.98 2.89
N LEU A 117 -6.56 -16.54 3.21
CA LEU A 117 -5.69 -15.92 2.23
C LEU A 117 -5.43 -16.88 1.06
N THR A 118 -5.77 -16.44 -0.13
CA THR A 118 -5.54 -17.16 -1.38
C THR A 118 -4.86 -16.20 -2.35
N MET A 119 -3.60 -16.43 -2.65
CA MET A 119 -2.84 -15.55 -3.54
C MET A 119 -3.26 -15.81 -4.99
N ARG A 120 -4.28 -15.09 -5.44
CA ARG A 120 -4.93 -15.33 -6.73
C ARG A 120 -4.13 -14.90 -7.95
N GLU A 121 -3.09 -14.09 -7.72
CA GLU A 121 -2.21 -13.60 -8.79
C GLU A 121 -0.85 -14.28 -8.77
N GLY A 122 -0.69 -15.34 -8.00
CA GLY A 122 0.56 -16.08 -7.90
C GLY A 122 1.64 -15.38 -7.12
N GLN A 123 1.31 -14.31 -6.39
CA GLN A 123 2.26 -13.59 -5.56
C GLN A 123 2.59 -14.37 -4.29
N ASP A 124 3.73 -14.06 -3.70
CA ASP A 124 4.11 -14.58 -2.39
C ASP A 124 3.55 -13.67 -1.29
N PHE A 125 3.41 -14.21 -0.08
CA PHE A 125 3.01 -13.42 1.08
C PHE A 125 3.82 -13.79 2.31
N VAL A 126 3.90 -12.87 3.25
CA VAL A 126 4.57 -13.08 4.54
C VAL A 126 3.85 -12.27 5.62
N TRP A 127 3.73 -12.86 6.80
CA TRP A 127 3.35 -12.13 8.00
C TRP A 127 4.65 -11.73 8.69
N THR A 128 4.89 -10.44 8.82
CA THR A 128 6.16 -9.91 9.32
C THR A 128 5.98 -9.04 10.55
N GLN A 129 6.97 -9.12 11.44
CA GLN A 129 7.11 -8.16 12.54
C GLN A 129 8.03 -7.03 12.11
N LEU A 130 8.03 -5.95 12.88
CA LEU A 130 8.96 -4.85 12.69
C LEU A 130 10.17 -5.01 13.62
N PRO A 131 11.39 -4.74 13.14
CA PRO A 131 11.73 -4.32 11.79
C PRO A 131 11.49 -5.41 10.76
N CYS A 132 11.07 -4.99 9.56
CA CYS A 132 10.70 -5.91 8.49
C CYS A 132 11.93 -6.64 7.94
N GLN A 133 11.81 -7.98 7.78
CA GLN A 133 12.88 -8.82 7.24
C GLN A 133 12.75 -9.07 5.73
N ALA A 134 11.59 -8.73 5.15
CA ALA A 134 11.38 -8.92 3.72
C ALA A 134 12.23 -7.94 2.90
N SER A 135 12.68 -8.35 1.72
CA SER A 135 13.51 -7.53 0.83
C SER A 135 13.42 -8.07 -0.59
N PRO A 136 13.43 -7.21 -1.63
CA PRO A 136 13.42 -5.74 -1.55
C PRO A 136 12.03 -5.19 -1.23
N ILE A 137 11.99 -4.00 -0.65
CA ILE A 137 10.74 -3.33 -0.29
C ILE A 137 10.43 -2.25 -1.34
N LEU A 138 9.17 -2.20 -1.77
CA LEU A 138 8.71 -1.15 -2.67
C LEU A 138 8.95 0.23 -2.04
N PRO A 139 9.52 1.21 -2.79
CA PRO A 139 9.86 2.51 -2.21
C PRO A 139 8.74 3.20 -1.44
N GLY A 140 7.51 3.18 -1.94
CA GLY A 140 6.38 3.81 -1.25
C GLY A 140 5.96 3.12 0.05
N THR A 141 6.42 1.91 0.28
CA THR A 141 6.15 1.15 1.51
C THR A 141 7.15 1.49 2.63
N LEU A 142 8.35 1.92 2.26
CA LEU A 142 9.41 2.19 3.23
C LEU A 142 9.05 3.24 4.29
N PRO A 143 8.51 4.42 3.92
CA PRO A 143 8.15 5.42 4.93
C PRO A 143 7.11 4.94 5.93
N VAL A 144 6.16 4.14 5.47
CA VAL A 144 5.09 3.61 6.32
C VAL A 144 5.63 2.59 7.29
N LEU A 145 6.52 1.69 6.85
CA LEU A 145 7.16 0.73 7.75
C LEU A 145 7.96 1.44 8.84
N ALA A 146 8.73 2.47 8.46
CA ALA A 146 9.48 3.27 9.44
C ALA A 146 8.56 3.98 10.41
N TRP A 147 7.44 4.53 9.92
CA TRP A 147 6.45 5.18 10.76
C TRP A 147 5.81 4.21 11.75
N LEU A 148 5.44 3.00 11.28
CA LEU A 148 4.84 1.97 12.14
C LEU A 148 5.78 1.53 13.27
N GLU A 149 7.09 1.49 13.03
CA GLU A 149 8.08 1.16 14.07
C GLU A 149 8.09 2.17 15.21
N ASN A 150 7.72 3.41 14.93
CA ASN A 150 7.79 4.53 15.88
C ASN A 150 6.44 4.95 16.45
N VAL A 151 5.36 4.29 16.02
CA VAL A 151 4.02 4.58 16.53
C VAL A 151 3.85 3.91 17.89
N PRO A 152 3.42 4.64 18.94
CA PRO A 152 3.11 4.02 20.23
C PRO A 152 2.03 2.95 20.11
N ALA A 153 2.11 1.93 20.95
CA ALA A 153 1.20 0.77 20.91
C ALA A 153 -0.27 1.17 21.01
N ASP A 154 -0.60 2.23 21.73
CA ASP A 154 -1.97 2.71 21.90
C ASP A 154 -2.58 3.26 20.61
N HIS A 155 -1.76 3.69 19.62
CA HIS A 155 -2.25 4.09 18.32
C HIS A 155 -2.82 2.91 17.50
N ASN A 156 -2.42 1.70 17.85
CA ASN A 156 -2.91 0.51 17.18
C ASN A 156 -4.31 0.11 17.64
N ASP A 157 -4.75 0.65 18.75
CA ASP A 157 -6.08 0.40 19.34
C ASP A 157 -7.10 1.47 18.92
N ALA A 158 -6.73 2.41 18.09
CA ALA A 158 -7.62 3.48 17.64
C ALA A 158 -8.77 2.90 16.82
N ALA A 159 -9.93 2.99 17.38
CA ALA A 159 -11.16 2.62 16.70
C ALA A 159 -11.55 3.70 15.70
#